data_d959335f4661677bb52d459e524181af
#
_entry.id   d959335f4661677bb52d459e524181af
#
_cell.length_a   1.000
_cell.length_b   1.000
_cell.length_c   1.000
_cell.angle_alpha   90.00
_cell.angle_beta   90.00
_cell.angle_gamma   90.00
#
_symmetry.space_group_name_H-M   'P 1'
#
loop_
_entity.id
_entity.type
_entity.pdbx_description
1 polymer ?
#
loop_
_entity_poly.entity_id
_entity_poly.type
_entity_poly.pdbx_seq_one_letter_code
_entity_poly.pdbx_strand_id
1 'polypeptide(L)'
;MTWNVAKREVQWKVIAGDGRQNGGMNFDGYANGDMTLVVPTGWRVVIEFENASLMPHSAMVVPYDVRARASFDASMLAFPGAETPNPSQGEPKGTRNEIVFTASRVGTYALVCGVPGHALAGMWDKFVVSDQAKHPSLDLQRGP
;
A
#
# COMPACT_ATOMS: atom_id res chain seq x y z
N MET A 1 -9.52 -2.72 -9.01
CA MET A 1 -10.14 -2.59 -7.67
C MET A 1 -11.62 -2.91 -7.78
N THR A 2 -12.12 -3.74 -6.91
CA THR A 2 -13.54 -4.09 -6.82
C THR A 2 -14.01 -3.94 -5.37
N TRP A 3 -15.31 -3.74 -5.17
CA TRP A 3 -15.85 -3.62 -3.81
C TRP A 3 -17.29 -4.10 -3.72
N ASN A 4 -17.71 -4.37 -2.49
CA ASN A 4 -19.09 -4.77 -2.17
C ASN A 4 -19.56 -3.94 -0.97
N VAL A 5 -20.53 -3.05 -1.20
CA VAL A 5 -21.03 -2.14 -0.17
C VAL A 5 -21.75 -2.91 0.94
N ALA A 6 -22.54 -3.94 0.60
CA ALA A 6 -23.27 -4.72 1.59
C ALA A 6 -22.33 -5.45 2.56
N LYS A 7 -21.19 -5.92 2.08
CA LYS A 7 -20.18 -6.59 2.90
C LYS A 7 -19.16 -5.63 3.49
N ARG A 8 -19.15 -4.37 3.06
CA ARG A 8 -18.14 -3.37 3.44
C ARG A 8 -16.73 -3.88 3.21
N GLU A 9 -16.48 -4.35 2.00
CA GLU A 9 -15.20 -4.94 1.63
C GLU A 9 -14.72 -4.39 0.30
N VAL A 10 -13.41 -4.10 0.23
CA VAL A 10 -12.72 -3.71 -0.99
C VAL A 10 -11.59 -4.70 -1.27
N GLN A 11 -11.44 -5.05 -2.54
CA GLN A 11 -10.32 -5.85 -3.05
C GLN A 11 -9.50 -4.99 -3.99
N TRP A 12 -8.21 -4.92 -3.71
CA TRP A 12 -7.28 -4.06 -4.43
C TRP A 12 -6.04 -4.85 -4.81
N LYS A 13 -5.79 -4.98 -6.11
CA LYS A 13 -4.59 -5.64 -6.61
C LYS A 13 -3.45 -4.63 -6.69
N VAL A 14 -2.32 -4.95 -6.08
CA VAL A 14 -1.13 -4.09 -6.04
C VAL A 14 0.06 -4.88 -6.58
N ILE A 15 0.68 -4.35 -7.62
CA ILE A 15 1.89 -4.92 -8.23
C ILE A 15 3.08 -4.05 -7.84
N ALA A 16 3.97 -4.61 -7.02
CA ALA A 16 5.23 -3.95 -6.68
C ALA A 16 6.23 -4.12 -7.82
N GLY A 17 6.85 -3.02 -8.25
CA GLY A 17 7.81 -3.05 -9.35
C GLY A 17 7.15 -3.26 -10.70
N ASP A 18 6.04 -2.59 -10.96
CA ASP A 18 5.35 -2.63 -12.25
C ASP A 18 6.00 -1.60 -13.19
N GLY A 19 6.86 -2.10 -14.08
CA GLY A 19 7.58 -1.24 -15.02
C GLY A 19 8.73 -0.46 -14.39
N ARG A 20 9.18 0.57 -15.10
CA ARG A 20 10.43 1.29 -14.79
C ARG A 20 10.24 2.56 -13.97
N GLN A 21 9.02 2.95 -13.70
CA GLN A 21 8.75 4.18 -12.96
C GLN A 21 9.47 4.15 -11.61
N ASN A 22 10.11 5.27 -11.26
CA ASN A 22 10.89 5.41 -10.04
C ASN A 22 11.96 4.31 -9.88
N GLY A 23 12.59 3.89 -10.98
CA GLY A 23 13.61 2.83 -10.95
C GLY A 23 13.10 1.47 -10.54
N GLY A 24 11.81 1.19 -10.74
CA GLY A 24 11.17 -0.05 -10.32
C GLY A 24 10.68 -0.03 -8.87
N MET A 25 10.96 1.03 -8.12
CA MET A 25 10.47 1.19 -6.75
C MET A 25 9.10 1.89 -6.77
N ASN A 26 8.09 1.13 -7.16
CA ASN A 26 6.73 1.63 -7.33
C ASN A 26 5.68 0.59 -6.98
N PHE A 27 4.43 1.02 -6.80
CA PHE A 27 3.25 0.17 -6.72
C PHE A 27 2.36 0.52 -7.92
N ASP A 28 2.06 -0.47 -8.76
CA ASP A 28 1.29 -0.28 -10.01
C ASP A 28 1.89 0.78 -10.93
N GLY A 29 3.19 1.01 -10.84
CA GLY A 29 3.88 2.05 -11.57
C GLY A 29 3.79 3.44 -10.94
N TYR A 30 3.20 3.58 -9.76
CA TYR A 30 3.06 4.86 -9.05
C TYR A 30 4.01 4.92 -7.86
N ALA A 31 4.48 6.13 -7.57
CA ALA A 31 5.43 6.41 -6.48
C ALA A 31 5.19 7.82 -5.97
N ASN A 32 5.79 8.16 -4.83
CA ASN A 32 5.75 9.51 -4.26
C ASN A 32 4.33 10.04 -4.05
N GLY A 33 3.38 9.17 -3.75
CA GLY A 33 2.01 9.57 -3.48
C GLY A 33 1.16 9.85 -4.72
N ASP A 34 1.61 9.44 -5.91
CA ASP A 34 0.85 9.66 -7.15
C ASP A 34 -0.41 8.78 -7.25
N MET A 35 -0.51 7.77 -6.42
CA MET A 35 -1.71 6.96 -6.28
C MET A 35 -2.30 7.18 -4.88
N THR A 36 -3.60 7.40 -4.81
CA THR A 36 -4.33 7.50 -3.54
C THR A 36 -5.51 6.55 -3.56
N LEU A 37 -5.53 5.61 -2.60
CA LEU A 37 -6.71 4.80 -2.34
C LEU A 37 -7.46 5.43 -1.18
N VAL A 38 -8.76 5.66 -1.36
CA VAL A 38 -9.65 6.12 -0.30
C VAL A 38 -10.63 5.00 0.02
N VAL A 39 -10.76 4.66 1.29
CA VAL A 39 -11.74 3.66 1.74
C VAL A 39 -12.60 4.22 2.85
N PRO A 40 -13.87 3.79 2.94
CA PRO A 40 -14.73 4.18 4.07
C PRO A 40 -14.24 3.57 5.37
N THR A 41 -14.41 4.28 6.47
CA THR A 41 -14.08 3.80 7.80
C THR A 41 -14.81 2.49 8.12
N GLY A 42 -14.09 1.54 8.70
CA GLY A 42 -14.66 0.25 9.12
C GLY A 42 -14.68 -0.82 8.04
N TRP A 43 -14.30 -0.49 6.82
CA TRP A 43 -14.27 -1.47 5.75
C TRP A 43 -13.12 -2.44 5.87
N ARG A 44 -13.37 -3.67 5.47
CA ARG A 44 -12.34 -4.69 5.31
C ARG A 44 -11.60 -4.46 4.00
N VAL A 45 -10.28 -4.38 4.07
CA VAL A 45 -9.41 -4.17 2.91
C VAL A 45 -8.66 -5.45 2.63
N VAL A 46 -8.76 -5.93 1.40
CA VAL A 46 -8.02 -7.09 0.92
C VAL A 46 -7.09 -6.61 -0.19
N ILE A 47 -5.80 -6.59 0.10
CA ILE A 47 -4.79 -6.24 -0.90
C ILE A 47 -4.20 -7.54 -1.46
N GLU A 48 -4.34 -7.73 -2.76
CA GLU A 48 -3.69 -8.82 -3.48
C GLU A 48 -2.34 -8.31 -3.97
N PHE A 49 -1.29 -8.61 -3.22
CA PHE A 49 0.07 -8.15 -3.50
C PHE A 49 0.80 -9.13 -4.42
N GLU A 50 1.53 -8.59 -5.39
CA GLU A 50 2.46 -9.36 -6.22
C GLU A 50 3.74 -8.58 -6.42
N ASN A 51 4.91 -9.22 -6.26
CA ASN A 51 6.17 -8.62 -6.68
C ASN A 51 6.52 -9.06 -8.09
N ALA A 52 6.51 -8.13 -9.04
CA ALA A 52 6.83 -8.38 -10.45
C ALA A 52 8.28 -8.01 -10.80
N SER A 53 9.08 -7.56 -9.83
CA SER A 53 10.44 -7.06 -10.02
C SER A 53 11.48 -8.08 -9.58
N LEU A 54 12.66 -8.03 -10.18
CA LEU A 54 13.82 -8.79 -9.69
C LEU A 54 14.30 -8.27 -8.33
N MET A 55 14.03 -7.00 -8.03
CA MET A 55 14.32 -6.39 -6.74
C MET A 55 13.31 -6.88 -5.71
N PRO A 56 13.72 -7.26 -4.49
CA PRO A 56 12.75 -7.63 -3.46
C PRO A 56 11.91 -6.43 -3.07
N HIS A 57 10.62 -6.63 -2.89
CA HIS A 57 9.67 -5.61 -2.45
C HIS A 57 8.71 -6.18 -1.41
N SER A 58 8.18 -5.29 -0.60
CA SER A 58 7.14 -5.61 0.38
C SER A 58 6.05 -4.54 0.36
N ALA A 59 5.05 -4.70 1.21
CA ALA A 59 4.01 -3.70 1.39
C ALA A 59 3.61 -3.65 2.86
N MET A 60 3.46 -2.43 3.38
CA MET A 60 2.96 -2.12 4.72
C MET A 60 2.08 -0.89 4.64
N VAL A 61 1.07 -0.82 5.51
CA VAL A 61 0.33 0.42 5.71
C VAL A 61 0.79 1.05 7.02
N VAL A 62 1.29 2.27 6.94
CA VAL A 62 1.86 3.01 8.07
C VAL A 62 1.24 4.40 8.17
N PRO A 63 1.35 5.10 9.30
CA PRO A 63 0.94 6.50 9.39
C PRO A 63 1.66 7.34 8.33
N TYR A 64 0.96 8.34 7.81
CA TYR A 64 1.46 9.15 6.70
C TYR A 64 2.77 9.87 7.01
N ASP A 65 2.95 10.33 8.24
CA ASP A 65 4.12 11.08 8.67
C ASP A 65 5.42 10.26 8.68
N VAL A 66 5.35 8.94 8.68
CA VAL A 66 6.54 8.06 8.61
C VAL A 66 6.78 7.47 7.24
N ARG A 67 6.03 7.87 6.22
CA ARG A 67 5.99 7.25 4.89
C ARG A 67 7.33 7.14 4.15
N ALA A 68 8.23 8.06 4.39
CA ALA A 68 9.50 8.14 3.65
C ALA A 68 10.70 7.83 4.53
N ARG A 69 10.54 6.97 5.52
CA ARG A 69 11.66 6.56 6.38
C ARG A 69 12.57 5.58 5.65
N ALA A 70 13.82 5.53 6.09
CA ALA A 70 14.80 4.57 5.55
C ALA A 70 14.48 3.13 5.94
N SER A 71 13.85 2.93 7.12
CA SER A 71 13.44 1.62 7.60
C SER A 71 12.21 1.72 8.48
N PHE A 72 11.54 0.58 8.67
CA PHE A 72 10.31 0.49 9.47
C PHE A 72 10.43 -0.66 10.46
N ASP A 73 9.76 -0.53 11.60
CA ASP A 73 9.60 -1.62 12.56
C ASP A 73 8.10 -1.91 12.76
N ALA A 74 7.82 -3.01 13.46
CA ALA A 74 6.45 -3.48 13.64
C ALA A 74 5.55 -2.49 14.39
N SER A 75 6.13 -1.61 15.22
CA SER A 75 5.37 -0.60 15.96
C SER A 75 4.79 0.50 15.06
N MET A 76 5.29 0.63 13.83
CA MET A 76 4.82 1.62 12.86
C MET A 76 3.64 1.12 12.04
N LEU A 77 3.25 -0.15 12.14
CA LEU A 77 2.13 -0.69 11.40
C LEU A 77 0.82 -0.02 11.86
N ALA A 78 0.07 0.55 10.91
CA ALA A 78 -1.13 1.32 11.22
C ALA A 78 -2.32 0.47 11.62
N PHE A 79 -2.44 -0.74 11.06
CA PHE A 79 -3.54 -1.67 11.33
C PHE A 79 -2.99 -3.09 11.45
N PRO A 80 -3.53 -3.89 12.39
CA PRO A 80 -3.12 -5.30 12.50
C PRO A 80 -3.29 -6.04 11.16
N GLY A 81 -2.26 -6.76 10.74
CA GLY A 81 -2.29 -7.55 9.52
C GLY A 81 -2.00 -6.77 8.21
N ALA A 82 -1.80 -5.47 8.28
CA ALA A 82 -1.64 -4.62 7.09
C ALA A 82 -0.21 -4.66 6.53
N GLU A 83 0.34 -5.86 6.35
CA GLU A 83 1.69 -6.02 5.78
C GLU A 83 1.88 -7.38 5.13
N THR A 84 2.87 -7.48 4.24
CA THR A 84 3.40 -8.74 3.74
C THR A 84 4.18 -9.47 4.85
N PRO A 85 4.42 -10.80 4.72
CA PRO A 85 5.04 -11.58 5.82
C PRO A 85 6.43 -11.10 6.25
N ASN A 86 7.26 -10.62 5.32
CA ASN A 86 8.66 -10.24 5.60
C ASN A 86 8.96 -8.84 5.09
N PRO A 87 8.38 -7.78 5.73
CA PRO A 87 8.44 -6.45 5.12
C PRO A 87 9.85 -5.86 4.98
N SER A 88 10.77 -6.13 5.91
CA SER A 88 12.12 -5.59 5.80
C SER A 88 13.02 -6.36 4.85
N GLN A 89 12.78 -7.65 4.64
CA GLN A 89 13.53 -8.45 3.67
C GLN A 89 12.96 -8.34 2.26
N GLY A 90 11.66 -8.13 2.16
CA GLY A 90 10.93 -8.13 0.90
C GLY A 90 10.68 -9.54 0.38
N GLU A 91 9.76 -9.61 -0.57
CA GLU A 91 9.39 -10.85 -1.23
C GLU A 91 10.13 -10.97 -2.56
N PRO A 92 10.55 -12.19 -2.97
CA PRO A 92 11.20 -12.37 -4.26
C PRO A 92 10.20 -12.20 -5.42
N LYS A 93 10.74 -12.02 -6.62
CA LYS A 93 9.93 -11.91 -7.83
C LYS A 93 8.97 -13.08 -7.96
N GLY A 94 7.72 -12.79 -8.31
CA GLY A 94 6.67 -13.78 -8.51
C GLY A 94 5.90 -14.15 -7.26
N THR A 95 6.32 -13.68 -6.09
CA THR A 95 5.58 -13.92 -4.85
C THR A 95 4.26 -13.17 -4.87
N ARG A 96 3.20 -13.86 -4.45
CA ARG A 96 1.86 -13.30 -4.26
C ARG A 96 1.44 -13.51 -2.82
N ASN A 97 0.95 -12.45 -2.20
CA ASN A 97 0.42 -12.48 -0.84
C ASN A 97 -0.94 -11.81 -0.79
N GLU A 98 -1.77 -12.23 0.13
CA GLU A 98 -3.01 -11.55 0.45
C GLU A 98 -2.82 -10.83 1.78
N ILE A 99 -3.05 -9.51 1.77
CA ILE A 99 -2.98 -8.66 2.97
C ILE A 99 -4.41 -8.30 3.33
N VAL A 100 -4.83 -8.63 4.54
CA VAL A 100 -6.21 -8.41 5.00
C VAL A 100 -6.20 -7.64 6.31
N PHE A 101 -6.91 -6.51 6.33
CA PHE A 101 -7.05 -5.72 7.55
C PHE A 101 -8.36 -4.91 7.51
N THR A 102 -8.75 -4.38 8.66
CA THR A 102 -9.89 -3.49 8.77
C THR A 102 -9.41 -2.06 8.88
N ALA A 103 -9.92 -1.17 8.02
CA ALA A 103 -9.62 0.26 8.04
C ALA A 103 -10.41 0.93 9.17
N SER A 104 -10.02 0.68 10.41
CA SER A 104 -10.82 0.95 11.60
C SER A 104 -10.74 2.38 12.13
N ARG A 105 -9.82 3.19 11.61
CA ARG A 105 -9.59 4.54 12.12
C ARG A 105 -9.43 5.54 10.98
N VAL A 106 -10.21 6.61 11.03
CA VAL A 106 -10.10 7.75 10.10
C VAL A 106 -8.69 8.33 10.17
N GLY A 107 -8.15 8.66 9.00
CA GLY A 107 -6.86 9.31 8.92
C GLY A 107 -6.21 9.16 7.56
N THR A 108 -5.03 9.73 7.45
CA THR A 108 -4.17 9.62 6.28
C THR A 108 -3.00 8.71 6.61
N TYR A 109 -2.80 7.73 5.74
CA TYR A 109 -1.78 6.69 5.87
C TYR A 109 -0.99 6.60 4.57
N ALA A 110 -0.02 5.73 4.54
CA ALA A 110 0.71 5.42 3.32
C ALA A 110 0.89 3.91 3.16
N LEU A 111 0.76 3.44 1.92
CA LEU A 111 1.24 2.14 1.52
C LEU A 111 2.71 2.31 1.18
N VAL A 112 3.58 1.61 1.89
CA VAL A 112 5.04 1.73 1.72
C VAL A 112 5.67 0.38 1.46
N CYS A 113 6.83 0.38 0.80
CA CYS A 113 7.70 -0.78 0.77
C CYS A 113 8.59 -0.74 2.01
N GLY A 114 8.57 -1.80 2.80
CA GLY A 114 9.35 -1.89 4.05
C GLY A 114 10.81 -2.28 3.86
N VAL A 115 11.24 -2.59 2.65
CA VAL A 115 12.66 -2.89 2.37
C VAL A 115 13.48 -1.63 2.59
N PRO A 116 14.58 -1.69 3.37
CA PRO A 116 15.34 -0.50 3.71
C PRO A 116 15.72 0.35 2.49
N GLY A 117 15.47 1.65 2.58
CA GLY A 117 15.78 2.63 1.55
C GLY A 117 14.73 2.81 0.46
N HIS A 118 13.83 1.86 0.25
CA HIS A 118 12.86 1.93 -0.85
C HIS A 118 11.83 3.05 -0.64
N ALA A 119 11.22 3.13 0.53
CA ALA A 119 10.26 4.20 0.84
C ALA A 119 10.93 5.57 0.82
N LEU A 120 12.14 5.68 1.35
CA LEU A 120 12.94 6.91 1.29
C LEU A 120 13.17 7.36 -0.16
N ALA A 121 13.34 6.42 -1.08
CA ALA A 121 13.54 6.69 -2.51
C ALA A 121 12.21 6.93 -3.26
N GLY A 122 11.07 6.93 -2.57
CA GLY A 122 9.77 7.25 -3.15
C GLY A 122 8.81 6.08 -3.31
N MET A 123 9.15 4.88 -2.84
CA MET A 123 8.25 3.73 -2.95
C MET A 123 7.18 3.77 -1.86
N TRP A 124 6.26 4.71 -2.03
CA TRP A 124 5.09 4.87 -1.19
C TRP A 124 3.97 5.55 -1.98
N ASP A 125 2.74 5.21 -1.61
CA ASP A 125 1.56 5.85 -2.13
C ASP A 125 0.59 6.14 -0.99
N LYS A 126 -0.47 6.90 -1.25
CA LYS A 126 -1.34 7.43 -0.21
C LYS A 126 -2.54 6.52 0.02
N PHE A 127 -2.86 6.29 1.27
CA PHE A 127 -4.02 5.52 1.71
C PHE A 127 -4.83 6.35 2.70
N VAL A 128 -6.08 6.60 2.39
CA VAL A 128 -6.95 7.46 3.22
C VAL A 128 -8.15 6.66 3.72
N VAL A 129 -8.41 6.72 5.01
CA VAL A 129 -9.63 6.20 5.62
C VAL A 129 -10.54 7.36 5.94
N SER A 130 -11.73 7.38 5.35
CA SER A 130 -12.62 8.54 5.37
C SER A 130 -14.01 8.21 5.89
N ASP A 131 -14.52 9.03 6.82
CA ASP A 131 -15.90 8.98 7.25
C ASP A 131 -16.86 9.53 6.20
N GLN A 132 -16.38 10.29 5.23
CA GLN A 132 -17.20 10.92 4.19
C GLN A 132 -17.40 10.02 2.97
N ALA A 133 -16.52 9.05 2.77
CA ALA A 133 -16.61 8.15 1.63
C ALA A 133 -17.73 7.14 1.83
N LYS A 134 -18.54 6.92 0.80
CA LYS A 134 -19.60 5.91 0.79
C LYS A 134 -19.16 4.61 0.14
N HIS A 135 -18.15 4.68 -0.68
CA HIS A 135 -17.52 3.53 -1.34
C HIS A 135 -16.06 3.85 -1.57
N PRO A 136 -15.20 2.85 -1.85
CA PRO A 136 -13.80 3.11 -2.17
C PRO A 136 -13.63 3.88 -3.47
N SER A 137 -12.52 4.59 -3.58
CA SER A 137 -12.13 5.25 -4.82
C SER A 137 -10.62 5.24 -4.96
N LEU A 138 -10.15 5.34 -6.20
CA LEU A 138 -8.75 5.35 -6.54
C LEU A 138 -8.46 6.60 -7.37
N ASP A 139 -7.56 7.44 -6.89
CA ASP A 139 -7.12 8.64 -7.58
C ASP A 139 -5.67 8.43 -8.05
N LEU A 140 -5.47 8.53 -9.35
CA LEU A 140 -4.19 8.28 -9.99
C LEU A 140 -3.68 9.56 -10.63
N GLN A 141 -2.49 10.00 -10.19
CA GLN A 141 -1.84 11.18 -10.74
C GLN A 141 -0.44 10.81 -11.18
N ARG A 142 -0.09 11.24 -12.37
CA ARG A 142 1.28 11.12 -12.84
C ARG A 142 1.80 12.51 -13.12
N GLY A 143 3.04 12.76 -12.71
CA GLY A 143 3.74 13.97 -13.05
C GLY A 143 3.88 14.12 -14.57
N PRO A 144 4.10 15.32 -15.05
CA PRO A 144 4.31 15.56 -16.45
C PRO A 144 5.53 14.87 -17.02
#